data_1bb57b9b0439b3d13f4ae62766675fd7
#
_entry.id   1bb57b9b0439b3d13f4ae62766675fd7
#
_cell.length_a   1.000
_cell.length_b   1.000
_cell.length_c   1.000
_cell.angle_alpha   90.00
_cell.angle_beta   90.00
_cell.angle_gamma   90.00
#
_symmetry.space_group_name_H-M   'P 1'
#
loop_
_entity.id
_entity.type
_entity.pdbx_description
1 polymer ?
#
loop_
_entity_poly.entity_id
_entity_poly.type
_entity_poly.pdbx_seq_one_letter_code
_entity_poly.pdbx_strand_id
1 'polypeptide(L)'
;RQGNDIGTQYRSIILYSTEEQKEIIDEVLATFQELLSTAGYGSITTLVKPIKNFYKAEKYHQDYIAKNPNGYCPDHSTGVKFAEKETIQIVDNSDLLSGKHIIVIEAEGYCPYCDKFRADVVKNYYGNIPLVFRLASQLQGLAINSPTWATPTILFLENGKEAFGYQGYLNPKEFYEALGYFKLGDSEAYKVAFQQGTDARFCKE
;
A
#
# COMPACT_ATOMS: atom_id res chain seq x y z
N ARG A 1 20.92 -6.77 20.05
CA ARG A 1 20.40 -5.71 20.90
C ARG A 1 19.46 -4.82 20.12
N GLN A 2 18.33 -4.46 20.73
CA GLN A 2 17.43 -3.46 20.21
C GLN A 2 17.02 -2.54 21.37
N GLY A 3 17.50 -1.29 21.35
CA GLY A 3 17.34 -0.39 22.49
C GLY A 3 17.88 -0.98 23.78
N ASN A 4 17.03 -1.11 24.79
CA ASN A 4 17.37 -1.69 26.10
C ASN A 4 17.37 -3.22 26.13
N ASP A 5 16.79 -3.86 25.10
CA ASP A 5 16.69 -5.32 25.03
C ASP A 5 18.02 -5.92 24.58
N ILE A 6 18.57 -6.83 25.38
CA ILE A 6 19.87 -7.46 25.17
C ILE A 6 19.67 -8.96 25.00
N GLY A 7 20.20 -9.49 23.91
CA GLY A 7 20.17 -10.91 23.59
C GLY A 7 20.13 -11.15 22.08
N THR A 8 20.47 -12.36 21.66
CA THR A 8 20.50 -12.72 20.23
C THR A 8 19.12 -12.74 19.60
N GLN A 9 18.07 -12.93 20.37
CA GLN A 9 16.66 -12.87 19.94
C GLN A 9 16.24 -11.46 19.48
N TYR A 10 16.93 -10.41 19.95
CA TYR A 10 16.63 -9.01 19.62
C TYR A 10 17.56 -8.45 18.52
N ARG A 11 18.28 -9.31 17.81
CA ARG A 11 19.12 -8.84 16.70
C ARG A 11 18.29 -8.48 15.48
N SER A 12 18.74 -7.49 14.73
CA SER A 12 18.18 -7.17 13.42
C SER A 12 18.58 -8.26 12.42
N ILE A 13 17.62 -8.76 11.66
CA ILE A 13 17.84 -9.79 10.65
C ILE A 13 16.87 -9.61 9.47
N ILE A 14 17.37 -9.81 8.25
CA ILE A 14 16.59 -9.93 7.04
C ILE A 14 16.72 -11.37 6.54
N LEU A 15 15.59 -12.02 6.28
CA LEU A 15 15.54 -13.38 5.74
C LEU A 15 15.01 -13.31 4.31
N TYR A 16 15.74 -13.89 3.36
CA TYR A 16 15.37 -13.94 1.96
C TYR A 16 15.03 -15.37 1.51
N SER A 17 14.17 -15.51 0.52
CA SER A 17 13.72 -16.78 -0.04
C SER A 17 14.19 -17.02 -1.47
N THR A 18 14.63 -15.97 -2.18
CA THR A 18 15.13 -16.05 -3.56
C THR A 18 16.41 -15.24 -3.73
N GLU A 19 17.21 -15.55 -4.75
CA GLU A 19 18.45 -14.80 -5.04
C GLU A 19 18.13 -13.36 -5.50
N GLU A 20 17.04 -13.15 -6.20
CA GLU A 20 16.60 -11.80 -6.59
C GLU A 20 16.32 -10.91 -5.37
N GLN A 21 15.71 -11.49 -4.33
CA GLN A 21 15.54 -10.77 -3.05
C GLN A 21 16.87 -10.43 -2.41
N LYS A 22 17.85 -11.35 -2.49
CA LYS A 22 19.18 -11.10 -1.94
C LYS A 22 19.89 -9.97 -2.67
N GLU A 23 19.83 -9.92 -3.99
CA GLU A 23 20.43 -8.84 -4.79
C GLU A 23 19.85 -7.48 -4.41
N ILE A 24 18.52 -7.38 -4.28
CA ILE A 24 17.83 -6.16 -3.82
C ILE A 24 18.29 -5.77 -2.42
N ILE A 25 18.39 -6.73 -1.50
CA ILE A 25 18.84 -6.50 -0.12
C ILE A 25 20.26 -5.95 -0.11
N ASP A 26 21.18 -6.53 -0.89
CA ASP A 26 22.59 -6.11 -0.95
C ASP A 26 22.71 -4.68 -1.49
N GLU A 27 21.95 -4.32 -2.53
CA GLU A 27 21.90 -2.96 -3.09
C GLU A 27 21.35 -1.94 -2.06
N VAL A 28 20.25 -2.28 -1.40
CA VAL A 28 19.62 -1.45 -0.38
C VAL A 28 20.57 -1.24 0.81
N LEU A 29 21.25 -2.30 1.28
CA LEU A 29 22.19 -2.20 2.39
C LEU A 29 23.39 -1.33 2.03
N ALA A 30 23.93 -1.45 0.82
CA ALA A 30 25.04 -0.61 0.37
C ALA A 30 24.65 0.87 0.38
N THR A 31 23.53 1.21 -0.21
CA THR A 31 23.01 2.60 -0.25
C THR A 31 22.72 3.12 1.15
N PHE A 32 22.08 2.32 2.01
CA PHE A 32 21.74 2.75 3.38
C PHE A 32 22.99 2.89 4.27
N GLN A 33 24.04 2.09 4.03
CA GLN A 33 25.29 2.22 4.73
C GLN A 33 25.95 3.59 4.50
N GLU A 34 25.90 4.10 3.28
CA GLU A 34 26.41 5.44 2.95
C GLU A 34 25.64 6.53 3.71
N LEU A 35 24.31 6.43 3.77
CA LEU A 35 23.48 7.36 4.51
C LEU A 35 23.75 7.32 6.01
N LEU A 36 23.88 6.13 6.59
CA LEU A 36 24.25 5.96 8.00
C LEU A 36 25.61 6.54 8.31
N SER A 37 26.62 6.29 7.46
CA SER A 37 27.96 6.82 7.65
C SER A 37 27.97 8.35 7.60
N THR A 38 27.22 8.95 6.68
CA THR A 38 27.04 10.40 6.57
C THR A 38 26.37 10.99 7.82
N ALA A 39 25.43 10.25 8.43
CA ALA A 39 24.76 10.63 9.67
C ALA A 39 25.57 10.32 10.94
N GLY A 40 26.81 9.83 10.82
CA GLY A 40 27.72 9.55 11.94
C GLY A 40 27.48 8.19 12.62
N TYR A 41 26.72 7.30 12.01
CA TYR A 41 26.54 5.94 12.51
C TYR A 41 27.64 4.99 11.99
N GLY A 42 27.83 3.88 12.71
CA GLY A 42 28.76 2.82 12.32
C GLY A 42 28.20 1.90 11.23
N SER A 43 28.84 0.75 11.07
CA SER A 43 28.44 -0.25 10.10
C SER A 43 27.09 -0.90 10.45
N ILE A 44 26.33 -1.25 9.41
CA ILE A 44 25.08 -2.01 9.54
C ILE A 44 25.36 -3.36 10.22
N THR A 45 24.61 -3.65 11.26
CA THR A 45 24.71 -4.91 12.04
C THR A 45 23.60 -5.90 11.70
N THR A 46 22.70 -5.54 10.81
CA THR A 46 21.61 -6.42 10.34
C THR A 46 22.18 -7.65 9.64
N LEU A 47 21.80 -8.84 10.12
CA LEU A 47 22.20 -10.09 9.48
C LEU A 47 21.30 -10.37 8.27
N VAL A 48 21.91 -10.82 7.16
CA VAL A 48 21.19 -11.27 5.97
C VAL A 48 21.40 -12.77 5.82
N LYS A 49 20.33 -13.55 5.75
CA LYS A 49 20.42 -15.01 5.66
C LYS A 49 19.26 -15.58 4.82
N PRO A 50 19.47 -16.73 4.15
CA PRO A 50 18.36 -17.45 3.56
C PRO A 50 17.38 -17.92 4.66
N ILE A 51 16.09 -17.84 4.35
CA ILE A 51 15.05 -18.35 5.25
C ILE A 51 15.11 -19.88 5.28
N LYS A 52 15.10 -20.44 6.47
CA LYS A 52 15.01 -21.90 6.65
C LYS A 52 13.62 -22.29 7.14
N ASN A 53 13.14 -21.59 8.17
CA ASN A 53 11.84 -21.82 8.78
C ASN A 53 11.19 -20.46 9.09
N PHE A 54 9.90 -20.39 8.93
CA PHE A 54 9.10 -19.23 9.32
C PHE A 54 8.02 -19.68 10.30
N TYR A 55 7.93 -18.98 11.41
CA TYR A 55 6.88 -19.18 12.41
C TYR A 55 6.12 -17.87 12.58
N LYS A 56 4.80 -17.96 12.46
CA LYS A 56 3.94 -16.80 12.68
C LYS A 56 4.00 -16.41 14.15
N ALA A 57 4.14 -15.12 14.44
CA ALA A 57 4.08 -14.60 15.80
C ALA A 57 2.69 -14.85 16.41
N GLU A 58 2.59 -14.83 17.73
CA GLU A 58 1.37 -15.10 18.48
C GLU A 58 0.25 -14.12 18.09
N LYS A 59 -1.00 -14.57 18.19
CA LYS A 59 -2.16 -13.76 17.80
C LYS A 59 -2.22 -12.39 18.47
N TYR A 60 -1.73 -12.26 19.70
CA TYR A 60 -1.72 -10.98 20.41
C TYR A 60 -0.66 -10.01 19.89
N HIS A 61 0.40 -10.50 19.22
CA HIS A 61 1.41 -9.68 18.55
C HIS A 61 1.01 -9.26 17.14
N GLN A 62 0.07 -9.98 16.52
CA GLN A 62 -0.42 -9.60 15.19
C GLN A 62 -1.22 -8.29 15.31
N ASP A 63 -0.84 -7.27 14.53
CA ASP A 63 -1.47 -5.96 14.53
C ASP A 63 -1.55 -5.30 15.92
N TYR A 64 -0.47 -5.50 16.75
CA TYR A 64 -0.48 -5.11 18.15
C TYR A 64 -0.86 -3.65 18.38
N ILE A 65 -0.28 -2.70 17.63
CA ILE A 65 -0.58 -1.27 17.79
C ILE A 65 -2.00 -0.93 17.32
N ALA A 66 -2.50 -1.57 16.27
CA ALA A 66 -3.88 -1.38 15.83
C ALA A 66 -4.89 -1.82 16.91
N LYS A 67 -4.59 -2.91 17.62
CA LYS A 67 -5.42 -3.41 18.72
C LYS A 67 -5.22 -2.65 20.03
N ASN A 68 -4.04 -2.06 20.22
CA ASN A 68 -3.62 -1.35 21.41
C ASN A 68 -3.01 0.00 21.05
N PRO A 69 -3.81 1.02 20.69
CA PRO A 69 -3.29 2.31 20.20
C PRO A 69 -2.33 3.01 21.19
N ASN A 70 -2.46 2.73 22.48
CA ASN A 70 -1.58 3.21 23.56
C ASN A 70 -0.58 2.15 24.03
N GLY A 71 -0.43 1.06 23.29
CA GLY A 71 0.47 -0.04 23.64
C GLY A 71 1.94 0.38 23.48
N TYR A 72 2.79 -0.27 24.28
CA TYR A 72 4.23 -0.04 24.22
C TYR A 72 4.79 -0.73 22.95
N CYS A 73 5.23 0.08 22.00
CA CYS A 73 6.00 -0.34 20.83
C CYS A 73 7.03 0.74 20.50
N PRO A 74 8.19 0.70 21.14
CA PRO A 74 9.19 1.76 21.00
C PRO A 74 9.77 1.77 19.59
N ASP A 75 9.90 2.95 19.02
CA ASP A 75 10.68 3.19 17.81
C ASP A 75 12.17 3.28 18.18
N HIS A 76 12.95 2.34 17.67
CA HIS A 76 14.40 2.30 17.82
C HIS A 76 15.10 2.62 16.49
N SER A 77 14.43 3.30 15.58
CA SER A 77 15.01 3.71 14.31
C SER A 77 16.19 4.68 14.52
N THR A 78 17.08 4.71 13.55
CA THR A 78 18.18 5.69 13.52
C THR A 78 17.70 7.09 13.13
N GLY A 79 16.47 7.23 12.66
CA GLY A 79 15.95 8.45 12.04
C GLY A 79 16.51 8.71 10.64
N VAL A 80 17.52 7.95 10.20
CA VAL A 80 18.05 8.04 8.84
C VAL A 80 17.05 7.45 7.87
N LYS A 81 16.74 8.18 6.81
CA LYS A 81 15.81 7.77 5.75
C LYS A 81 16.54 7.80 4.43
N PHE A 82 16.15 6.93 3.50
CA PHE A 82 16.48 7.17 2.10
C PHE A 82 16.00 8.56 1.72
N ALA A 83 16.79 9.28 0.94
CA ALA A 83 16.25 10.46 0.28
C ALA A 83 15.00 10.01 -0.47
N GLU A 84 13.85 10.56 -0.09
CA GLU A 84 12.66 10.38 -0.91
C GLU A 84 13.08 10.82 -2.31
N LYS A 85 13.13 9.89 -3.26
CA LYS A 85 13.14 10.27 -4.65
C LYS A 85 11.82 10.98 -4.87
N GLU A 86 11.82 12.29 -4.60
CA GLU A 86 10.80 13.19 -5.10
C GLU A 86 10.89 13.24 -6.64
N THR A 87 10.71 12.13 -7.28
CA THR A 87 10.13 12.14 -8.59
C THR A 87 8.61 12.18 -8.38
N ILE A 88 8.12 13.29 -7.85
CA ILE A 88 6.74 13.67 -8.10
C ILE A 88 6.70 13.83 -9.62
N GLN A 89 6.39 12.76 -10.32
CA GLN A 89 5.97 12.87 -11.70
C GLN A 89 4.66 13.63 -11.62
N ILE A 90 4.74 14.95 -11.86
CA ILE A 90 3.56 15.79 -12.00
C ILE A 90 2.83 15.25 -13.22
N VAL A 91 1.78 14.48 -12.95
CA VAL A 91 0.90 13.97 -14.00
C VAL A 91 -0.19 15.02 -14.19
N ASP A 92 -0.44 15.37 -15.43
CA ASP A 92 -1.58 16.22 -15.77
C ASP A 92 -2.88 15.46 -15.49
N ASN A 93 -3.69 15.99 -14.57
CA ASN A 93 -5.00 15.46 -14.21
C ASN A 93 -6.15 16.32 -14.76
N SER A 94 -5.88 17.24 -15.69
CA SER A 94 -6.90 18.15 -16.23
C SER A 94 -8.08 17.40 -16.84
N ASP A 95 -7.84 16.28 -17.51
CA ASP A 95 -8.89 15.42 -18.09
C ASP A 95 -9.81 14.83 -17.03
N LEU A 96 -9.31 14.62 -15.79
CA LEU A 96 -10.07 14.06 -14.69
C LEU A 96 -10.97 15.07 -13.98
N LEU A 97 -10.80 16.36 -14.27
CA LEU A 97 -11.58 17.44 -13.69
C LEU A 97 -12.98 17.57 -14.32
N SER A 98 -13.27 16.84 -15.39
CA SER A 98 -14.58 16.88 -16.05
C SER A 98 -15.09 15.47 -16.34
N GLY A 99 -16.41 15.24 -16.08
CA GLY A 99 -17.04 13.94 -16.33
C GLY A 99 -16.75 12.89 -15.27
N LYS A 100 -17.02 11.63 -15.62
CA LYS A 100 -16.85 10.46 -14.74
C LYS A 100 -15.59 9.70 -15.10
N HIS A 101 -14.79 9.34 -14.07
CA HIS A 101 -13.53 8.60 -14.22
C HIS A 101 -13.38 7.55 -13.13
N ILE A 102 -12.60 6.53 -13.41
CA ILE A 102 -12.16 5.53 -12.44
C ILE A 102 -10.65 5.67 -12.31
N ILE A 103 -10.15 5.87 -11.09
CA ILE A 103 -8.72 5.86 -10.81
C ILE A 103 -8.39 4.59 -10.02
N VAL A 104 -7.39 3.87 -10.47
CA VAL A 104 -6.77 2.78 -9.73
C VAL A 104 -5.44 3.26 -9.20
N ILE A 105 -5.35 3.37 -7.88
CA ILE A 105 -4.10 3.73 -7.20
C ILE A 105 -3.31 2.46 -6.98
N GLU A 106 -2.08 2.45 -7.46
CA GLU A 106 -1.13 1.36 -7.34
C GLU A 106 0.07 1.72 -6.46
N ALA A 107 0.80 0.72 -6.01
CA ALA A 107 2.07 0.92 -5.33
C ALA A 107 3.18 1.25 -6.34
N GLU A 108 4.22 1.93 -5.88
CA GLU A 108 5.45 2.18 -6.65
C GLU A 108 6.31 0.94 -6.86
N GLY A 109 5.92 -0.20 -6.32
CA GLY A 109 6.69 -1.44 -6.37
C GLY A 109 5.80 -2.66 -6.52
N TYR A 110 6.27 -3.78 -5.99
CA TYR A 110 5.57 -5.05 -6.07
C TYR A 110 4.21 -5.01 -5.37
N CYS A 111 3.15 -5.26 -6.14
CA CYS A 111 1.76 -5.24 -5.66
C CYS A 111 0.97 -6.41 -6.28
N PRO A 112 0.98 -7.60 -5.67
CA PRO A 112 0.29 -8.78 -6.20
C PRO A 112 -1.20 -8.58 -6.42
N TYR A 113 -1.84 -7.80 -5.54
CA TYR A 113 -3.27 -7.48 -5.67
C TYR A 113 -3.57 -6.49 -6.78
N CYS A 114 -2.61 -5.59 -7.11
CA CYS A 114 -2.71 -4.72 -8.28
C CYS A 114 -2.64 -5.55 -9.57
N ASP A 115 -1.68 -6.47 -9.65
CA ASP A 115 -1.53 -7.38 -10.79
C ASP A 115 -2.77 -8.25 -10.97
N LYS A 116 -3.29 -8.77 -9.85
CA LYS A 116 -4.54 -9.54 -9.86
C LYS A 116 -5.71 -8.72 -10.35
N PHE A 117 -5.86 -7.47 -9.91
CA PHE A 117 -6.91 -6.57 -10.38
C PHE A 117 -6.78 -6.26 -11.87
N ARG A 118 -5.56 -6.03 -12.35
CA ARG A 118 -5.29 -5.85 -13.79
C ARG A 118 -5.72 -7.07 -14.61
N ALA A 119 -5.38 -8.28 -14.15
CA ALA A 119 -5.69 -9.52 -14.84
C ALA A 119 -7.19 -9.83 -14.85
N ASP A 120 -7.86 -9.70 -13.71
CA ASP A 120 -9.24 -10.15 -13.53
C ASP A 120 -10.27 -9.10 -14.00
N VAL A 121 -9.97 -7.81 -13.83
CA VAL A 121 -10.91 -6.72 -14.07
C VAL A 121 -10.49 -5.89 -15.28
N VAL A 122 -9.29 -5.29 -15.25
CA VAL A 122 -8.91 -4.28 -16.23
C VAL A 122 -8.79 -4.86 -17.63
N LYS A 123 -8.20 -6.04 -17.77
CA LYS A 123 -8.05 -6.74 -19.06
C LYS A 123 -9.38 -6.94 -19.80
N ASN A 124 -10.46 -7.07 -19.04
CA ASN A 124 -11.81 -7.32 -19.56
C ASN A 124 -12.74 -6.11 -19.40
N TYR A 125 -12.19 -4.95 -19.09
CA TYR A 125 -12.97 -3.73 -18.94
C TYR A 125 -13.16 -3.04 -20.30
N TYR A 126 -14.41 -3.03 -20.77
CA TYR A 126 -14.84 -2.37 -22.03
C TYR A 126 -15.87 -1.26 -21.74
N GLY A 127 -15.83 -0.69 -20.53
CA GLY A 127 -16.76 0.38 -20.15
C GLY A 127 -16.45 1.70 -20.84
N ASN A 128 -17.46 2.57 -20.93
CA ASN A 128 -17.35 3.90 -21.49
C ASN A 128 -16.84 4.97 -20.49
N ILE A 129 -16.63 4.62 -19.23
CA ILE A 129 -16.01 5.50 -18.24
C ILE A 129 -14.51 5.24 -18.27
N PRO A 130 -13.65 6.27 -18.55
CA PRO A 130 -12.22 6.08 -18.57
C PRO A 130 -11.68 5.53 -17.26
N LEU A 131 -10.80 4.52 -17.34
CA LEU A 131 -10.08 3.95 -16.20
C LEU A 131 -8.60 4.28 -16.37
N VAL A 132 -8.03 4.95 -15.37
CA VAL A 132 -6.64 5.39 -15.36
C VAL A 132 -5.92 4.89 -14.12
N PHE A 133 -4.60 4.76 -14.23
CA PHE A 133 -3.75 4.36 -13.12
C PHE A 133 -2.98 5.56 -12.60
N ARG A 134 -2.82 5.64 -11.27
CA ARG A 134 -2.05 6.69 -10.60
C ARG A 134 -1.31 6.11 -9.39
N LEU A 135 -0.24 6.75 -9.02
CA LEU A 135 0.35 6.61 -7.70
C LEU A 135 -0.36 7.57 -6.73
N ALA A 136 -0.31 7.28 -5.44
CA ALA A 136 -0.89 8.17 -4.43
C ALA A 136 -0.32 9.60 -4.49
N SER A 137 0.95 9.73 -4.88
CA SER A 137 1.64 11.01 -5.09
C SER A 137 1.19 11.79 -6.33
N GLN A 138 0.38 11.20 -7.22
CA GLN A 138 -0.03 11.77 -8.51
C GLN A 138 -1.47 12.29 -8.53
N LEU A 139 -2.07 12.54 -7.38
CA LEU A 139 -3.48 12.94 -7.26
C LEU A 139 -3.68 14.45 -7.14
N GLN A 140 -2.68 15.25 -7.49
CA GLN A 140 -2.73 16.71 -7.36
C GLN A 140 -3.91 17.30 -8.14
N GLY A 141 -4.60 18.23 -7.52
CA GLY A 141 -5.77 18.92 -8.09
C GLY A 141 -7.09 18.15 -7.99
N LEU A 142 -7.08 16.92 -7.48
CA LEU A 142 -8.28 16.10 -7.26
C LEU A 142 -8.72 16.17 -5.79
N ALA A 143 -10.04 16.17 -5.57
CA ALA A 143 -10.62 16.14 -4.22
C ALA A 143 -10.89 14.68 -3.81
N ILE A 144 -9.89 14.06 -3.17
CA ILE A 144 -9.92 12.67 -2.72
C ILE A 144 -10.11 12.63 -1.21
N ASN A 145 -11.02 11.78 -0.74
CA ASN A 145 -11.34 11.59 0.67
C ASN A 145 -10.91 10.21 1.20
N SER A 146 -10.90 9.20 0.32
CA SER A 146 -10.47 7.85 0.70
C SER A 146 -8.98 7.81 1.02
N PRO A 147 -8.56 7.05 2.04
CA PRO A 147 -7.16 6.79 2.29
C PRO A 147 -6.53 6.04 1.10
N THR A 148 -5.30 6.40 0.73
CA THR A 148 -4.60 5.88 -0.45
C THR A 148 -3.36 5.05 -0.11
N TRP A 149 -3.19 4.70 1.17
CA TRP A 149 -2.04 3.92 1.66
C TRP A 149 -2.12 2.41 1.37
N ALA A 150 -3.33 1.89 1.10
CA ALA A 150 -3.52 0.48 0.70
C ALA A 150 -3.68 0.40 -0.82
N THR A 151 -3.06 -0.60 -1.45
CA THR A 151 -3.11 -0.79 -2.90
C THR A 151 -3.56 -2.20 -3.29
N PRO A 152 -4.38 -2.32 -4.36
CA PRO A 152 -4.95 -1.21 -5.13
C PRO A 152 -6.01 -0.44 -4.32
N THR A 153 -6.15 0.87 -4.54
CA THR A 153 -7.33 1.63 -4.14
C THR A 153 -8.07 2.06 -5.41
N ILE A 154 -9.34 1.76 -5.50
CA ILE A 154 -10.18 2.07 -6.66
C ILE A 154 -11.07 3.26 -6.30
N LEU A 155 -10.91 4.36 -7.00
CA LEU A 155 -11.65 5.61 -6.79
C LEU A 155 -12.59 5.86 -7.95
N PHE A 156 -13.82 6.24 -7.64
CA PHE A 156 -14.82 6.66 -8.61
C PHE A 156 -14.98 8.17 -8.49
N LEU A 157 -14.60 8.89 -9.53
CA LEU A 157 -14.56 10.35 -9.55
C LEU A 157 -15.61 10.92 -10.50
N GLU A 158 -16.21 12.03 -10.10
CA GLU A 158 -17.04 12.86 -10.94
C GLU A 158 -16.58 14.32 -10.84
N ASN A 159 -16.20 14.91 -11.97
CA ASN A 159 -15.71 16.28 -12.06
C ASN A 159 -14.56 16.58 -11.06
N GLY A 160 -13.57 15.69 -11.01
CA GLY A 160 -12.39 15.83 -10.17
C GLY A 160 -12.61 15.56 -8.68
N LYS A 161 -13.84 15.18 -8.27
CA LYS A 161 -14.19 14.89 -6.88
C LYS A 161 -14.50 13.40 -6.73
N GLU A 162 -14.02 12.82 -5.65
CA GLU A 162 -14.37 11.46 -5.30
C GLU A 162 -15.87 11.36 -4.94
N ALA A 163 -16.60 10.51 -5.66
CA ALA A 163 -17.94 10.11 -5.28
C ALA A 163 -17.89 9.04 -4.17
N PHE A 164 -17.03 8.05 -4.35
CA PHE A 164 -16.66 7.03 -3.36
C PHE A 164 -15.39 6.30 -3.80
N GLY A 165 -14.77 5.55 -2.86
CA GLY A 165 -13.59 4.75 -3.11
C GLY A 165 -13.62 3.41 -2.38
N TYR A 166 -12.80 2.48 -2.83
CA TYR A 166 -12.63 1.17 -2.22
C TYR A 166 -11.14 0.84 -2.07
N GLN A 167 -10.73 0.47 -0.87
CA GLN A 167 -9.38 0.01 -0.59
C GLN A 167 -9.25 -1.51 -0.71
N GLY A 168 -8.26 -1.96 -1.44
CA GLY A 168 -8.00 -3.37 -1.67
C GLY A 168 -8.53 -3.88 -3.01
N TYR A 169 -8.35 -5.17 -3.21
CA TYR A 169 -8.77 -5.86 -4.42
C TYR A 169 -10.29 -6.01 -4.49
N LEU A 170 -10.88 -5.53 -5.59
CA LEU A 170 -12.26 -5.83 -6.00
C LEU A 170 -12.24 -6.97 -7.03
N ASN A 171 -13.03 -8.01 -6.79
CA ASN A 171 -13.25 -9.00 -7.85
C ASN A 171 -14.16 -8.43 -8.96
N PRO A 172 -14.25 -9.07 -10.14
CA PRO A 172 -15.04 -8.54 -11.25
C PRO A 172 -16.50 -8.22 -10.89
N LYS A 173 -17.15 -9.08 -10.12
CA LYS A 173 -18.54 -8.85 -9.71
C LYS A 173 -18.67 -7.58 -8.87
N GLU A 174 -17.85 -7.46 -7.82
CA GLU A 174 -17.84 -6.30 -6.93
C GLU A 174 -17.51 -5.01 -7.68
N PHE A 175 -16.55 -5.07 -8.61
CA PHE A 175 -16.18 -3.91 -9.42
C PHE A 175 -17.33 -3.44 -10.31
N TYR A 176 -18.02 -4.37 -10.99
CA TYR A 176 -19.14 -4.00 -11.87
C TYR A 176 -20.38 -3.58 -11.08
N GLU A 177 -20.61 -4.08 -9.88
CA GLU A 177 -21.63 -3.57 -8.96
C GLU A 177 -21.34 -2.12 -8.56
N ALA A 178 -20.11 -1.83 -8.12
CA ALA A 178 -19.67 -0.46 -7.80
C ALA A 178 -19.81 0.49 -9.00
N LEU A 179 -19.39 0.03 -10.18
CA LEU A 179 -19.54 0.78 -11.43
C LEU A 179 -21.01 1.06 -11.75
N GLY A 180 -21.93 0.12 -11.47
CA GLY A 180 -23.36 0.30 -11.63
C GLY A 180 -23.90 1.44 -10.76
N TYR A 181 -23.59 1.45 -9.48
CA TYR A 181 -23.96 2.54 -8.56
C TYR A 181 -23.38 3.89 -9.02
N PHE A 182 -22.12 3.88 -9.46
CA PHE A 182 -21.47 5.09 -9.97
C PHE A 182 -22.16 5.66 -11.22
N LYS A 183 -22.56 4.79 -12.16
CA LYS A 183 -23.30 5.21 -13.37
C LYS A 183 -24.63 5.84 -13.04
N LEU A 184 -25.33 5.28 -12.06
CA LEU A 184 -26.64 5.77 -11.60
C LEU A 184 -26.54 7.05 -10.76
N GLY A 185 -25.36 7.44 -10.32
CA GLY A 185 -25.16 8.58 -9.41
C GLY A 185 -25.57 8.28 -7.96
N ASP A 186 -25.71 7.00 -7.60
CA ASP A 186 -26.15 6.58 -6.27
C ASP A 186 -24.97 6.20 -5.38
N SER A 187 -24.20 7.21 -4.97
CA SER A 187 -23.06 7.04 -4.07
C SER A 187 -23.46 6.63 -2.65
N GLU A 188 -24.67 6.97 -2.21
CA GLU A 188 -25.15 6.60 -0.88
C GLU A 188 -25.51 5.11 -0.83
N ALA A 189 -26.19 4.58 -1.87
CA ALA A 189 -26.47 3.14 -1.95
C ALA A 189 -25.18 2.31 -1.98
N TYR A 190 -24.12 2.81 -2.65
CA TYR A 190 -22.80 2.17 -2.62
C TYR A 190 -22.23 2.11 -1.21
N LYS A 191 -22.21 3.23 -0.49
CA LYS A 191 -21.69 3.29 0.89
C LYS A 191 -22.40 2.30 1.79
N VAL A 192 -23.72 2.19 1.71
CA VAL A 192 -24.50 1.23 2.49
C VAL A 192 -24.17 -0.21 2.11
N ALA A 193 -24.07 -0.53 0.82
CA ALA A 193 -23.81 -1.89 0.35
C ALA A 193 -22.40 -2.38 0.69
N PHE A 194 -21.40 -1.50 0.65
CA PHE A 194 -20.00 -1.88 0.83
C PHE A 194 -19.45 -1.63 2.25
N GLN A 195 -19.97 -0.68 3.02
CA GLN A 195 -19.59 -0.50 4.42
C GLN A 195 -20.01 -1.68 5.30
N GLN A 196 -21.14 -2.30 5.02
CA GLN A 196 -21.58 -3.52 5.72
C GLN A 196 -20.73 -4.76 5.36
N GLY A 197 -20.02 -4.73 4.23
CA GLY A 197 -19.14 -5.81 3.78
C GLY A 197 -17.68 -5.71 4.27
N THR A 198 -17.20 -4.52 4.63
CA THR A 198 -15.80 -4.30 5.02
C THR A 198 -15.49 -4.81 6.43
N ASP A 199 -16.43 -4.74 7.37
CA ASP A 199 -16.24 -5.27 8.73
C ASP A 199 -16.14 -6.80 8.78
N ALA A 200 -16.69 -7.50 7.78
CA ALA A 200 -16.68 -8.96 7.73
C ALA A 200 -15.45 -9.56 7.03
N ARG A 201 -14.71 -8.77 6.23
CA ARG A 201 -13.59 -9.28 5.39
C ARG A 201 -12.23 -9.15 6.03
N PHE A 202 -12.02 -8.24 6.96
CA PHE A 202 -10.78 -8.15 7.74
C PHE A 202 -10.71 -9.12 8.93
N CYS A 203 -11.77 -9.85 9.22
CA CYS A 203 -11.84 -10.81 10.32
C CYS A 203 -11.84 -12.29 9.88
N LYS A 204 -11.65 -12.60 8.61
CA LYS A 204 -11.56 -13.99 8.13
C LYS A 204 -10.22 -14.19 7.41
N GLU A 205 -9.29 -14.70 8.19
CA GLU A 205 -8.17 -15.65 7.98
C GLU A 205 -7.03 -15.40 8.97
#